data_42cc7e49485efc00d511cbf1e4e8cbed
#
_entry.id   42cc7e49485efc00d511cbf1e4e8cbed
#
_cell.length_a   1.000
_cell.length_b   1.000
_cell.length_c   1.000
_cell.angle_alpha   90.00
_cell.angle_beta   90.00
_cell.angle_gamma   90.00
#
_symmetry.space_group_name_H-M   'P 1'
#
loop_
_entity.id
_entity.type
_entity.pdbx_description
1 polymer ?
#
loop_
_entity_poly.entity_id
_entity_poly.type
_entity_poly.pdbx_seq_one_letter_code
_entity_poly.pdbx_strand_id
1 'polypeptide(L)'
;MLSAVSAVNENGKKRKKLGPGKIALIVVAVILALYAISMSVTQLILRDYISELGSAEYDEDRLVPEIGEEGYYTFTSDDDIKIMQLNDVHIGGGIFSITKDKKTIYEVMTMVQKEKPDLVVLNGDNVFAVPSIAYNGGGTFNNKMASKNILYMFETLQTYFTVSFGNHDTEVFDFCSRADLGKLYMSDKYKYCIFNQDYDGYGVTNQCILLKNTAGEITKAILVLDSNAYIDDSIKSCLDWKYDTIHDDQVEWAKSVIEDLSEQNGKAIKTICFFHIPIGEFATAYRDLEANDFEDTATTRYIGGVWDEEIDEEMGERIWYGGCYRTDEEPEDVDSLFETLGPDGINTLEGIFVGHDHVNNAVVNYRGVILGYGNAVDNLAYEDIAESGLQRGCIVINVSSDGSWTQVHKNVYTDYGADTDKFIKVNLDEWYYPGIEVPKN
;
A
#
# COMPACT_ATOMS: atom_id res chain seq x y z
N MET A 1 54.99 19.24 20.99
CA MET A 1 54.68 19.98 22.24
C MET A 1 53.68 21.05 21.92
N LEU A 2 52.40 20.80 22.08
CA LEU A 2 51.35 21.80 21.99
C LEU A 2 50.90 22.08 23.44
N SER A 3 51.28 23.25 23.94
CA SER A 3 50.94 23.69 25.28
C SER A 3 49.46 24.02 25.37
N ALA A 4 48.76 23.35 26.25
CA ALA A 4 47.36 23.63 26.59
C ALA A 4 47.29 24.99 27.33
N VAL A 5 46.83 26.02 26.66
CA VAL A 5 46.52 27.30 27.29
C VAL A 5 45.20 27.10 28.10
N SER A 6 45.29 27.12 29.42
CA SER A 6 44.14 27.12 30.29
C SER A 6 43.51 28.53 30.32
N ALA A 7 42.33 28.68 29.70
CA ALA A 7 41.56 29.92 29.79
C ALA A 7 41.04 30.10 31.24
N VAL A 8 41.49 31.16 31.91
CA VAL A 8 41.00 31.61 33.24
C VAL A 8 40.05 32.78 32.97
N ASN A 9 38.88 32.81 33.66
CA ASN A 9 38.01 33.97 33.57
C ASN A 9 38.50 35.12 34.48
N GLU A 10 37.99 36.33 34.28
CA GLU A 10 38.43 37.57 34.96
C GLU A 10 38.35 37.48 36.52
N ASN A 11 37.73 36.47 37.10
CA ASN A 11 37.63 36.26 38.54
C ASN A 11 38.51 35.11 39.08
N GLY A 12 39.51 34.63 38.33
CA GLY A 12 40.50 33.66 38.80
C GLY A 12 39.98 32.23 39.08
N LYS A 13 38.73 31.92 38.76
CA LYS A 13 38.15 30.57 38.97
C LYS A 13 38.42 29.68 37.75
N LYS A 14 39.13 28.57 37.94
CA LYS A 14 39.31 27.54 36.90
C LYS A 14 37.94 27.02 36.46
N ARG A 15 37.61 27.15 35.19
CA ARG A 15 36.44 26.50 34.60
C ARG A 15 36.54 25.00 34.85
N LYS A 16 35.59 24.44 35.62
CA LYS A 16 35.50 22.97 35.80
C LYS A 16 35.30 22.35 34.42
N LYS A 17 36.27 21.55 33.95
CA LYS A 17 36.09 20.73 32.74
C LYS A 17 34.90 19.80 32.96
N LEU A 18 34.01 19.77 31.99
CA LEU A 18 32.92 18.79 32.01
C LEU A 18 33.51 17.38 32.00
N GLY A 19 33.06 16.53 32.89
CA GLY A 19 33.46 15.11 32.87
C GLY A 19 32.94 14.39 31.62
N PRO A 20 33.61 13.30 31.19
CA PRO A 20 33.25 12.56 29.95
C PRO A 20 31.78 12.20 29.85
N GLY A 21 31.14 11.75 30.94
CA GLY A 21 29.74 11.40 30.99
C GLY A 21 28.80 12.60 30.71
N LYS A 22 29.15 13.81 31.20
CA LYS A 22 28.37 15.02 30.90
C LYS A 22 28.53 15.45 29.45
N ILE A 23 29.70 15.25 28.85
CA ILE A 23 29.95 15.54 27.42
C ILE A 23 29.10 14.57 26.58
N ALA A 24 29.14 13.28 26.88
CA ALA A 24 28.32 12.28 26.20
C ALA A 24 26.81 12.60 26.26
N LEU A 25 26.30 12.99 27.45
CA LEU A 25 24.90 13.37 27.62
C LEU A 25 24.54 14.60 26.77
N ILE A 26 25.41 15.61 26.71
CA ILE A 26 25.20 16.81 25.87
C ILE A 26 25.18 16.42 24.38
N VAL A 27 26.09 15.56 23.94
CA VAL A 27 26.13 15.10 22.56
C VAL A 27 24.83 14.38 22.20
N VAL A 28 24.37 13.44 23.02
CA VAL A 28 23.09 12.74 22.82
C VAL A 28 21.92 13.73 22.76
N ALA A 29 21.86 14.69 23.72
CA ALA A 29 20.80 15.70 23.72
C ALA A 29 20.81 16.57 22.46
N VAL A 30 21.99 16.93 21.94
CA VAL A 30 22.11 17.69 20.68
C VAL A 30 21.65 16.85 19.49
N ILE A 31 22.03 15.57 19.42
CA ILE A 31 21.58 14.67 18.35
C ILE A 31 20.06 14.55 18.36
N LEU A 32 19.45 14.31 19.52
CA LEU A 32 17.99 14.21 19.66
C LEU A 32 17.29 15.53 19.27
N ALA A 33 17.87 16.68 19.64
CA ALA A 33 17.32 17.98 19.26
C ALA A 33 17.41 18.21 17.76
N LEU A 34 18.54 17.88 17.11
CA LEU A 34 18.70 17.97 15.66
C LEU A 34 17.72 17.03 14.93
N TYR A 35 17.55 15.81 15.43
CA TYR A 35 16.55 14.88 14.91
C TYR A 35 15.13 15.46 14.99
N ALA A 36 14.71 15.97 16.15
CA ALA A 36 13.40 16.58 16.34
C ALA A 36 13.17 17.81 15.43
N ILE A 37 14.22 18.63 15.26
CA ILE A 37 14.18 19.79 14.34
C ILE A 37 14.04 19.31 12.90
N SER A 38 14.85 18.34 12.46
CA SER A 38 14.76 17.81 11.09
C SER A 38 13.39 17.26 10.79
N MET A 39 12.80 16.49 11.70
CA MET A 39 11.42 15.96 11.56
C MET A 39 10.39 17.08 11.44
N SER A 40 10.50 18.11 12.29
CA SER A 40 9.57 19.25 12.26
C SER A 40 9.69 20.03 10.95
N VAL A 41 10.88 20.25 10.46
CA VAL A 41 11.14 20.95 9.19
C VAL A 41 10.60 20.15 8.03
N THR A 42 10.86 18.84 7.97
CA THR A 42 10.33 17.95 6.93
C THR A 42 8.79 17.99 6.90
N GLN A 43 8.15 17.88 8.07
CA GLN A 43 6.69 17.94 8.15
C GLN A 43 6.14 19.29 7.65
N LEU A 44 6.78 20.39 7.96
CA LEU A 44 6.36 21.71 7.46
C LEU A 44 6.48 21.79 5.94
N ILE A 45 7.61 21.35 5.38
CA ILE A 45 7.86 21.39 3.93
C ILE A 45 6.87 20.53 3.17
N LEU A 46 6.60 19.29 3.64
CA LEU A 46 5.70 18.38 2.94
C LEU A 46 4.24 18.84 3.04
N ARG A 47 3.81 19.32 4.21
CA ARG A 47 2.44 19.87 4.39
C ARG A 47 2.20 21.14 3.60
N ASP A 48 3.17 22.03 3.53
CA ASP A 48 3.10 23.23 2.70
C ASP A 48 2.92 22.83 1.24
N TYR A 49 3.75 21.90 0.76
CA TYR A 49 3.65 21.36 -0.59
C TYR A 49 2.30 20.69 -0.88
N ILE A 50 1.80 19.84 0.01
CA ILE A 50 0.46 19.21 -0.11
C ILE A 50 -0.63 20.30 -0.19
N SER A 51 -0.53 21.31 0.67
CA SER A 51 -1.51 22.41 0.67
C SER A 51 -1.51 23.22 -0.63
N GLU A 52 -0.33 23.43 -1.24
CA GLU A 52 -0.19 24.10 -2.53
C GLU A 52 -0.83 23.32 -3.70
N LEU A 53 -0.82 21.98 -3.63
CA LEU A 53 -1.45 21.12 -4.64
C LEU A 53 -2.99 21.16 -4.57
N GLY A 54 -3.57 21.43 -3.41
CA GLY A 54 -4.99 21.68 -3.22
C GLY A 54 -5.88 20.42 -3.14
N SER A 55 -7.21 20.64 -3.17
CA SER A 55 -8.22 19.59 -3.05
C SER A 55 -8.57 18.94 -4.39
N ALA A 56 -9.33 17.83 -4.34
CA ALA A 56 -9.86 17.19 -5.53
C ALA A 56 -11.13 17.86 -6.10
N GLU A 57 -11.65 18.89 -5.39
CA GLU A 57 -12.81 19.68 -5.83
C GLU A 57 -14.02 18.81 -6.22
N TYR A 58 -14.47 17.96 -5.29
CA TYR A 58 -15.68 17.16 -5.49
C TYR A 58 -16.92 18.02 -5.58
N ASP A 59 -17.91 17.55 -6.32
CA ASP A 59 -19.22 18.18 -6.42
C ASP A 59 -20.00 18.06 -5.09
N GLU A 60 -21.03 18.90 -4.89
CA GLU A 60 -21.79 18.94 -3.62
C GLU A 60 -22.58 17.64 -3.36
N ASP A 61 -22.93 16.90 -4.40
CA ASP A 61 -23.72 15.66 -4.38
C ASP A 61 -22.86 14.39 -4.33
N ARG A 62 -21.55 14.51 -4.06
CA ARG A 62 -20.66 13.36 -3.94
C ARG A 62 -21.15 12.37 -2.90
N LEU A 63 -20.84 11.09 -3.08
CA LEU A 63 -21.15 10.05 -2.12
C LEU A 63 -20.43 10.28 -0.79
N VAL A 64 -21.17 10.08 0.30
CA VAL A 64 -20.65 10.16 1.67
C VAL A 64 -20.90 8.80 2.32
N PRO A 65 -19.86 8.08 2.72
CA PRO A 65 -20.03 6.79 3.39
C PRO A 65 -20.56 6.99 4.82
N GLU A 66 -21.46 6.12 5.23
CA GLU A 66 -22.04 6.11 6.57
C GLU A 66 -21.90 4.70 7.18
N ILE A 67 -21.90 4.60 8.51
CA ILE A 67 -22.01 3.29 9.16
C ILE A 67 -23.45 2.80 8.99
N GLY A 68 -23.62 1.72 8.23
CA GLY A 68 -24.92 1.11 7.99
C GLY A 68 -25.46 0.34 9.19
N GLU A 69 -26.68 -0.20 9.05
CA GLU A 69 -27.31 -1.02 10.10
C GLU A 69 -26.51 -2.30 10.40
N GLU A 70 -25.77 -2.77 9.43
CA GLU A 70 -24.87 -3.93 9.53
C GLU A 70 -23.60 -3.65 10.34
N GLY A 71 -23.35 -2.38 10.67
CA GLY A 71 -22.19 -1.94 11.44
C GLY A 71 -20.94 -1.60 10.61
N TYR A 72 -21.03 -1.70 9.29
CA TYR A 72 -19.92 -1.42 8.35
C TYR A 72 -20.10 -0.09 7.63
N TYR A 73 -19.00 0.54 7.24
CA TYR A 73 -19.05 1.67 6.31
C TYR A 73 -19.72 1.25 5.00
N THR A 74 -20.67 2.06 4.56
CA THR A 74 -21.54 1.76 3.42
C THR A 74 -21.62 2.97 2.49
N PHE A 75 -21.40 2.73 1.20
CA PHE A 75 -21.70 3.66 0.12
C PHE A 75 -23.03 3.27 -0.52
N THR A 76 -23.96 4.20 -0.67
CA THR A 76 -25.26 3.93 -1.27
C THR A 76 -25.47 4.77 -2.52
N SER A 77 -25.64 4.11 -3.68
CA SER A 77 -25.83 4.77 -4.98
C SER A 77 -26.53 3.84 -5.97
N ASP A 78 -27.30 4.45 -6.88
CA ASP A 78 -27.80 3.77 -8.09
C ASP A 78 -26.88 4.04 -9.30
N ASP A 79 -25.93 4.97 -9.17
CA ASP A 79 -24.86 5.21 -10.14
C ASP A 79 -23.63 4.33 -9.78
N ASP A 80 -22.68 4.24 -10.71
CA ASP A 80 -21.44 3.52 -10.50
C ASP A 80 -20.65 4.12 -9.33
N ILE A 81 -20.13 3.27 -8.46
CA ILE A 81 -19.23 3.63 -7.37
C ILE A 81 -17.80 3.38 -7.83
N LYS A 82 -16.97 4.41 -7.77
CA LYS A 82 -15.61 4.38 -8.25
C LYS A 82 -14.62 4.17 -7.10
N ILE A 83 -13.89 3.07 -7.15
CA ILE A 83 -12.83 2.72 -6.20
C ILE A 83 -11.48 2.88 -6.90
N MET A 84 -10.53 3.55 -6.26
CA MET A 84 -9.15 3.65 -6.73
C MET A 84 -8.24 2.89 -5.77
N GLN A 85 -7.49 1.92 -6.28
CA GLN A 85 -6.43 1.28 -5.53
C GLN A 85 -5.10 2.00 -5.79
N LEU A 86 -4.38 2.29 -4.71
CA LEU A 86 -3.02 2.80 -4.70
C LEU A 86 -2.15 1.87 -3.88
N ASN A 87 -1.02 1.43 -4.43
CA ASN A 87 -0.08 0.54 -3.74
C ASN A 87 1.27 1.21 -3.61
N ASP A 88 2.03 0.74 -2.62
CA ASP A 88 3.46 1.01 -2.55
C ASP A 88 3.76 2.51 -2.69
N VAL A 89 3.13 3.31 -1.83
CA VAL A 89 3.27 4.78 -1.85
C VAL A 89 4.60 5.23 -1.25
N HIS A 90 5.11 4.50 -0.26
CA HIS A 90 6.45 4.62 0.32
C HIS A 90 6.86 6.04 0.72
N ILE A 91 6.03 6.74 1.51
CA ILE A 91 6.43 8.04 2.07
C ILE A 91 7.49 7.82 3.15
N GLY A 92 8.68 8.38 2.94
CA GLY A 92 9.79 8.27 3.88
C GLY A 92 9.68 9.21 5.08
N GLY A 93 9.10 10.39 4.89
CA GLY A 93 8.89 11.40 5.93
C GLY A 93 10.17 11.97 6.55
N GLY A 94 11.34 11.70 5.98
CA GLY A 94 12.64 12.14 6.43
C GLY A 94 13.20 13.31 5.62
N ILE A 95 14.23 13.99 6.17
CA ILE A 95 14.84 15.14 5.48
C ILE A 95 15.54 14.72 4.18
N PHE A 96 16.01 13.48 4.09
CA PHE A 96 16.69 12.96 2.90
C PHE A 96 15.72 12.37 1.86
N SER A 97 14.46 12.11 2.24
CA SER A 97 13.43 11.63 1.33
C SER A 97 12.57 12.75 0.71
N ILE A 98 12.66 14.00 1.18
CA ILE A 98 11.76 15.11 0.80
C ILE A 98 11.52 15.22 -0.70
N THR A 99 12.56 15.10 -1.53
CA THR A 99 12.43 15.25 -2.98
C THR A 99 11.62 14.10 -3.58
N LYS A 100 11.87 12.89 -3.12
CA LYS A 100 11.17 11.67 -3.54
C LYS A 100 9.74 11.66 -3.01
N ASP A 101 9.55 11.99 -1.73
CA ASP A 101 8.22 12.16 -1.12
C ASP A 101 7.36 13.16 -1.88
N LYS A 102 7.95 14.30 -2.31
CA LYS A 102 7.23 15.30 -3.12
C LYS A 102 6.80 14.76 -4.49
N LYS A 103 7.60 13.91 -5.13
CA LYS A 103 7.21 13.26 -6.39
C LYS A 103 6.00 12.37 -6.17
N THR A 104 6.10 11.44 -5.24
CA THR A 104 5.01 10.51 -4.92
C THR A 104 3.73 11.27 -4.51
N ILE A 105 3.83 12.27 -3.64
CA ILE A 105 2.69 13.12 -3.26
C ILE A 105 2.06 13.80 -4.48
N TYR A 106 2.86 14.35 -5.38
CA TYR A 106 2.37 14.98 -6.61
C TYR A 106 1.64 13.98 -7.51
N GLU A 107 2.18 12.78 -7.68
CA GLU A 107 1.61 11.71 -8.48
C GLU A 107 0.28 11.23 -7.91
N VAL A 108 0.23 10.90 -6.61
CA VAL A 108 -1.00 10.50 -5.91
C VAL A 108 -2.07 11.60 -6.01
N MET A 109 -1.71 12.84 -5.67
CA MET A 109 -2.67 13.94 -5.70
C MET A 109 -3.18 14.22 -7.11
N THR A 110 -2.31 14.13 -8.13
CA THR A 110 -2.71 14.29 -9.54
C THR A 110 -3.72 13.24 -9.97
N MET A 111 -3.47 11.97 -9.63
CA MET A 111 -4.40 10.88 -9.96
C MET A 111 -5.76 11.06 -9.28
N VAL A 112 -5.75 11.31 -7.97
CA VAL A 112 -6.99 11.48 -7.19
C VAL A 112 -7.79 12.71 -7.64
N GLN A 113 -7.13 13.85 -7.89
CA GLN A 113 -7.78 15.08 -8.36
C GLN A 113 -8.45 14.92 -9.72
N LYS A 114 -7.86 14.13 -10.62
CA LYS A 114 -8.41 13.90 -11.96
C LYS A 114 -9.45 12.80 -12.00
N GLU A 115 -9.23 11.72 -11.25
CA GLU A 115 -10.15 10.58 -11.23
C GLU A 115 -11.37 10.83 -10.35
N LYS A 116 -11.21 11.59 -9.25
CA LYS A 116 -12.26 11.86 -8.25
C LYS A 116 -12.97 10.59 -7.79
N PRO A 117 -12.25 9.59 -7.22
CA PRO A 117 -12.85 8.35 -6.77
C PRO A 117 -13.75 8.58 -5.56
N ASP A 118 -14.79 7.75 -5.40
CA ASP A 118 -15.62 7.74 -4.19
C ASP A 118 -14.86 7.17 -3.00
N LEU A 119 -14.01 6.17 -3.25
CA LEU A 119 -13.16 5.52 -2.25
C LEU A 119 -11.75 5.31 -2.81
N VAL A 120 -10.73 5.63 -2.02
CA VAL A 120 -9.36 5.18 -2.26
C VAL A 120 -9.03 4.05 -1.30
N VAL A 121 -8.50 2.95 -1.80
CA VAL A 121 -7.90 1.88 -1.01
C VAL A 121 -6.37 2.02 -1.11
N LEU A 122 -5.75 2.43 0.00
CA LEU A 122 -4.29 2.38 0.15
C LEU A 122 -3.90 0.94 0.50
N ASN A 123 -3.33 0.24 -0.46
CA ASN A 123 -3.20 -1.21 -0.39
C ASN A 123 -1.80 -1.68 0.03
N GLY A 124 -1.31 -1.12 1.11
CA GLY A 124 -0.06 -1.50 1.76
C GLY A 124 1.17 -0.76 1.25
N ASP A 125 2.24 -0.86 2.03
CA ASP A 125 3.52 -0.17 1.86
C ASP A 125 3.34 1.34 1.64
N ASN A 126 2.50 1.91 2.50
CA ASN A 126 2.14 3.32 2.45
C ASN A 126 3.30 4.20 2.88
N VAL A 127 4.15 3.69 3.79
CA VAL A 127 5.33 4.39 4.30
C VAL A 127 6.58 3.53 4.19
N PHE A 128 7.73 4.22 4.05
CA PHE A 128 9.05 3.60 4.02
C PHE A 128 9.98 4.38 4.95
N ALA A 129 9.86 4.11 6.25
CA ALA A 129 10.61 4.83 7.27
C ALA A 129 12.07 4.36 7.43
N VAL A 130 12.57 3.55 6.50
CA VAL A 130 13.92 2.99 6.48
C VAL A 130 14.96 4.10 6.24
N PRO A 131 15.98 4.24 7.12
CA PRO A 131 16.99 5.27 6.96
C PRO A 131 18.02 4.95 5.88
N SER A 132 18.59 5.98 5.26
CA SER A 132 19.59 5.86 4.18
C SER A 132 20.84 5.05 4.53
N ILE A 133 21.16 4.87 5.81
CA ILE A 133 22.30 4.05 6.25
C ILE A 133 22.01 2.55 6.16
N ALA A 134 20.74 2.16 6.13
CA ALA A 134 20.32 0.77 6.01
C ALA A 134 19.94 0.42 4.55
N TYR A 135 19.36 1.37 3.85
CA TYR A 135 18.93 1.24 2.45
C TYR A 135 18.80 2.64 1.83
N ASN A 136 18.61 2.78 0.53
CA ASN A 136 18.51 4.07 -0.17
C ASN A 136 17.29 4.95 0.22
N GLY A 137 16.55 4.58 1.27
CA GLY A 137 15.27 5.18 1.63
C GLY A 137 15.32 6.68 2.00
N GLY A 138 16.09 7.06 3.00
CA GLY A 138 16.07 8.42 3.53
C GLY A 138 15.05 8.66 4.63
N GLY A 139 14.34 7.61 5.07
CA GLY A 139 13.44 7.61 6.23
C GLY A 139 14.18 7.77 7.57
N THR A 140 13.44 7.76 8.67
CA THR A 140 13.96 8.13 9.98
C THR A 140 13.52 7.19 11.10
N PHE A 141 13.14 5.96 10.81
CA PHE A 141 12.46 5.02 11.73
C PHE A 141 11.12 5.52 12.27
N ASN A 142 10.62 6.66 11.82
CA ASN A 142 9.42 7.27 12.35
C ASN A 142 8.24 7.10 11.39
N ASN A 143 7.78 5.86 11.27
CA ASN A 143 6.63 5.48 10.46
C ASN A 143 5.37 6.29 10.80
N LYS A 144 5.17 6.65 12.07
CA LYS A 144 4.05 7.51 12.48
C LYS A 144 4.08 8.90 11.85
N MET A 145 5.26 9.50 11.68
CA MET A 145 5.38 10.82 11.07
C MET A 145 5.19 10.74 9.56
N ALA A 146 5.66 9.67 8.94
CA ALA A 146 5.43 9.38 7.53
C ALA A 146 3.92 9.20 7.27
N SER A 147 3.23 8.34 8.05
CA SER A 147 1.77 8.13 7.97
C SER A 147 0.95 9.42 8.15
N LYS A 148 1.40 10.35 9.00
CA LYS A 148 0.74 11.65 9.15
C LYS A 148 0.79 12.54 7.91
N ASN A 149 1.75 12.34 7.00
CA ASN A 149 1.76 13.05 5.73
C ASN A 149 0.69 12.48 4.79
N ILE A 150 0.51 11.16 4.79
CA ILE A 150 -0.58 10.49 4.05
C ILE A 150 -1.94 10.97 4.55
N LEU A 151 -2.17 10.88 5.84
CA LEU A 151 -3.41 11.36 6.47
C LEU A 151 -3.68 12.84 6.13
N TYR A 152 -2.65 13.69 6.16
CA TYR A 152 -2.78 15.10 5.81
C TYR A 152 -3.07 15.31 4.32
N MET A 153 -2.50 14.47 3.45
CA MET A 153 -2.73 14.51 2.00
C MET A 153 -4.19 14.22 1.68
N PHE A 154 -4.78 13.16 2.24
CA PHE A 154 -6.17 12.81 2.00
C PHE A 154 -7.16 13.78 2.66
N GLU A 155 -6.83 14.35 3.82
CA GLU A 155 -7.60 15.47 4.41
C GLU A 155 -7.59 16.70 3.49
N THR A 156 -6.45 17.02 2.85
CA THR A 156 -6.36 18.13 1.90
C THR A 156 -7.12 17.84 0.61
N LEU A 157 -7.00 16.63 0.09
CA LEU A 157 -7.75 16.17 -1.08
C LEU A 157 -9.25 16.12 -0.82
N GLN A 158 -9.66 16.01 0.44
CA GLN A 158 -11.04 15.77 0.86
C GLN A 158 -11.60 14.46 0.29
N THR A 159 -10.81 13.43 0.13
CA THR A 159 -11.17 12.15 -0.50
C THR A 159 -11.26 11.06 0.54
N TYR A 160 -12.39 10.32 0.54
CA TYR A 160 -12.54 9.17 1.43
C TYR A 160 -11.56 8.07 1.07
N PHE A 161 -10.90 7.53 2.09
CA PHE A 161 -9.95 6.46 1.90
C PHE A 161 -9.95 5.49 3.07
N THR A 162 -9.52 4.30 2.78
CA THR A 162 -9.18 3.26 3.76
C THR A 162 -7.77 2.76 3.53
N VAL A 163 -7.26 1.92 4.43
CA VAL A 163 -5.88 1.46 4.41
C VAL A 163 -5.78 -0.04 4.72
N SER A 164 -4.98 -0.75 3.94
CA SER A 164 -4.28 -1.96 4.36
C SER A 164 -2.82 -1.61 4.69
N PHE A 165 -2.17 -2.39 5.55
CA PHE A 165 -0.75 -2.24 5.81
C PHE A 165 0.03 -3.28 5.02
N GLY A 166 1.20 -2.88 4.49
CA GLY A 166 2.20 -3.76 3.92
C GLY A 166 3.32 -4.07 4.93
N ASN A 167 4.37 -4.71 4.45
CA ASN A 167 5.51 -5.08 5.30
C ASN A 167 6.36 -3.87 5.71
N HIS A 168 6.46 -2.84 4.87
CA HIS A 168 7.24 -1.64 5.18
C HIS A 168 6.50 -0.60 6.02
N ASP A 169 5.19 -0.74 6.24
CA ASP A 169 4.47 0.17 7.14
C ASP A 169 4.95 0.04 8.59
N THR A 170 5.45 -1.15 8.97
CA THR A 170 5.96 -1.44 10.33
C THR A 170 7.17 -2.36 10.31
N GLU A 171 8.32 -1.81 10.04
CA GLU A 171 9.58 -2.53 10.17
C GLU A 171 9.94 -2.79 11.64
N VAL A 172 10.73 -3.85 11.90
CA VAL A 172 11.15 -4.28 13.25
C VAL A 172 11.78 -3.16 14.09
N PHE A 173 12.36 -2.16 13.43
CA PHE A 173 13.04 -1.04 14.06
C PHE A 173 12.21 0.24 14.10
N ASP A 174 10.97 0.24 13.63
CA ASP A 174 10.13 1.42 13.60
C ASP A 174 9.62 1.83 14.97
N PHE A 175 9.28 3.10 15.13
CA PHE A 175 8.87 3.65 16.42
C PHE A 175 7.46 3.25 16.83
N CYS A 176 6.59 2.97 15.88
CA CYS A 176 5.22 2.58 16.14
C CYS A 176 4.94 1.18 15.61
N SER A 177 4.27 0.40 16.44
CA SER A 177 3.74 -0.90 16.06
C SER A 177 2.57 -0.77 15.07
N ARG A 178 2.22 -1.86 14.43
CA ARG A 178 1.07 -1.97 13.55
C ARG A 178 -0.23 -1.55 14.24
N ALA A 179 -0.44 -2.00 15.47
CA ALA A 179 -1.59 -1.59 16.29
C ALA A 179 -1.60 -0.09 16.63
N ASP A 180 -0.43 0.55 16.83
CA ASP A 180 -0.37 1.99 17.08
C ASP A 180 -0.66 2.82 15.83
N LEU A 181 -0.26 2.33 14.65
CA LEU A 181 -0.65 2.93 13.38
C LEU A 181 -2.16 2.76 13.13
N GLY A 182 -2.72 1.58 13.36
CA GLY A 182 -4.17 1.37 13.27
C GLY A 182 -4.96 2.39 14.09
N LYS A 183 -4.59 2.61 15.36
CA LYS A 183 -5.19 3.65 16.21
C LYS A 183 -4.99 5.07 15.66
N LEU A 184 -3.89 5.33 14.97
CA LEU A 184 -3.67 6.64 14.35
C LEU A 184 -4.66 6.87 13.20
N TYR A 185 -4.85 5.88 12.33
CA TYR A 185 -5.79 5.96 11.20
C TYR A 185 -7.26 6.01 11.66
N MET A 186 -7.63 5.30 12.73
CA MET A 186 -8.97 5.37 13.34
C MET A 186 -9.25 6.64 14.15
N SER A 187 -8.34 7.62 14.16
CA SER A 187 -8.54 8.84 14.94
C SER A 187 -9.61 9.75 14.32
N ASP A 188 -10.61 10.16 15.11
CA ASP A 188 -11.67 11.12 14.72
C ASP A 188 -11.15 12.46 14.18
N LYS A 189 -9.85 12.70 14.30
CA LYS A 189 -9.19 13.87 13.73
C LYS A 189 -9.20 13.87 12.21
N TYR A 190 -9.22 12.70 11.61
CA TYR A 190 -9.11 12.51 10.16
C TYR A 190 -10.46 12.12 9.58
N LYS A 191 -11.16 13.14 9.10
CA LYS A 191 -12.56 13.03 8.64
C LYS A 191 -12.74 12.12 7.42
N TYR A 192 -11.73 12.07 6.57
CA TYR A 192 -11.81 11.33 5.31
C TYR A 192 -11.21 9.93 5.37
N CYS A 193 -10.59 9.56 6.51
CA CYS A 193 -10.17 8.20 6.76
C CYS A 193 -11.36 7.40 7.30
N ILE A 194 -11.83 6.42 6.53
CA ILE A 194 -12.94 5.53 6.91
C ILE A 194 -12.43 4.15 7.39
N PHE A 195 -11.13 4.05 7.65
CA PHE A 195 -10.59 2.83 8.21
C PHE A 195 -11.24 2.52 9.55
N ASN A 196 -11.79 1.32 9.68
CA ASN A 196 -12.26 0.74 10.93
C ASN A 196 -11.75 -0.69 11.04
N GLN A 197 -11.23 -1.06 12.21
CA GLN A 197 -10.82 -2.44 12.46
C GLN A 197 -12.04 -3.27 12.84
N ASP A 198 -12.62 -3.99 11.88
CA ASP A 198 -13.84 -4.75 12.07
C ASP A 198 -13.61 -6.13 12.67
N TYR A 199 -12.35 -6.58 12.70
CA TYR A 199 -11.94 -7.85 13.27
C TYR A 199 -10.79 -7.68 14.27
N ASP A 200 -10.94 -8.26 15.47
CA ASP A 200 -9.96 -8.20 16.58
C ASP A 200 -9.23 -9.55 16.74
N GLY A 201 -8.81 -10.16 15.64
CA GLY A 201 -7.96 -11.35 15.58
C GLY A 201 -6.57 -11.02 15.06
N TYR A 202 -6.02 -11.90 14.23
CA TYR A 202 -4.71 -11.69 13.64
C TYR A 202 -4.71 -10.53 12.64
N GLY A 203 -3.62 -9.77 12.58
CA GLY A 203 -3.52 -8.56 11.78
C GLY A 203 -4.26 -7.36 12.36
N VAL A 204 -4.18 -6.22 11.68
CA VAL A 204 -4.78 -4.95 12.14
C VAL A 204 -5.77 -4.39 11.13
N THR A 205 -5.48 -4.46 9.84
CA THR A 205 -6.26 -3.79 8.80
C THR A 205 -7.33 -4.69 8.18
N ASN A 206 -8.09 -5.39 9.02
CA ASN A 206 -9.19 -6.25 8.57
C ASN A 206 -10.52 -5.52 8.67
N GLN A 207 -11.16 -5.24 7.54
CA GLN A 207 -12.40 -4.49 7.48
C GLN A 207 -13.28 -4.89 6.30
N CYS A 208 -14.60 -4.64 6.45
CA CYS A 208 -15.59 -4.81 5.42
C CYS A 208 -16.24 -3.45 5.08
N ILE A 209 -16.37 -3.14 3.80
CA ILE A 209 -17.07 -1.97 3.31
C ILE A 209 -18.17 -2.43 2.37
N LEU A 210 -19.38 -1.89 2.52
CA LEU A 210 -20.53 -2.31 1.74
C LEU A 210 -20.86 -1.30 0.64
N LEU A 211 -21.22 -1.81 -0.52
CA LEU A 211 -21.83 -1.03 -1.59
C LEU A 211 -23.30 -1.45 -1.70
N LYS A 212 -24.20 -0.48 -1.66
CA LYS A 212 -25.64 -0.67 -1.73
C LYS A 212 -26.28 0.16 -2.84
N ASN A 213 -27.36 -0.33 -3.40
CA ASN A 213 -28.25 0.49 -4.19
C ASN A 213 -29.25 1.26 -3.28
N THR A 214 -29.98 2.22 -3.82
CA THR A 214 -30.96 3.02 -3.06
C THR A 214 -32.19 2.22 -2.62
N ALA A 215 -32.39 1.01 -3.14
CA ALA A 215 -33.40 0.07 -2.65
C ALA A 215 -32.95 -0.63 -1.34
N GLY A 216 -31.72 -0.41 -0.88
CA GLY A 216 -31.15 -0.99 0.33
C GLY A 216 -30.51 -2.37 0.14
N GLU A 217 -30.41 -2.83 -1.10
CA GLU A 217 -29.80 -4.12 -1.42
C GLU A 217 -28.27 -3.99 -1.43
N ILE A 218 -27.56 -4.89 -0.74
CA ILE A 218 -26.11 -4.98 -0.80
C ILE A 218 -25.72 -5.58 -2.15
N THR A 219 -25.02 -4.80 -2.95
CA THR A 219 -24.61 -5.18 -4.32
C THR A 219 -23.20 -5.74 -4.36
N LYS A 220 -22.33 -5.32 -3.43
CA LYS A 220 -20.95 -5.79 -3.31
C LYS A 220 -20.44 -5.61 -1.88
N ALA A 221 -19.58 -6.51 -1.42
CA ALA A 221 -18.75 -6.32 -0.25
C ALA A 221 -17.29 -6.14 -0.67
N ILE A 222 -16.64 -5.15 -0.13
CA ILE A 222 -15.22 -4.88 -0.29
C ILE A 222 -14.54 -5.32 0.99
N LEU A 223 -13.72 -6.36 0.90
CA LEU A 223 -12.90 -6.84 2.01
C LEU A 223 -11.48 -6.24 1.88
N VAL A 224 -11.04 -5.53 2.89
CA VAL A 224 -9.64 -5.09 2.99
C VAL A 224 -9.02 -5.88 4.13
N LEU A 225 -8.01 -6.69 3.82
CA LEU A 225 -7.41 -7.62 4.75
C LEU A 225 -5.96 -7.24 5.06
N ASP A 226 -5.49 -7.67 6.20
CA ASP A 226 -4.09 -7.54 6.58
C ASP A 226 -3.33 -8.81 6.18
N SER A 227 -2.50 -8.72 5.15
CA SER A 227 -1.58 -9.80 4.78
C SER A 227 -0.32 -9.84 5.64
N ASN A 228 -0.31 -9.04 6.71
CA ASN A 228 0.77 -8.96 7.69
C ASN A 228 2.10 -8.45 7.09
N ALA A 229 3.24 -8.84 7.63
CA ALA A 229 4.54 -8.38 7.17
C ALA A 229 5.51 -9.56 7.00
N TYR A 230 6.03 -10.06 8.10
CA TYR A 230 6.98 -11.18 8.14
C TYR A 230 6.47 -12.24 9.12
N ILE A 231 6.85 -13.49 8.93
CA ILE A 231 6.41 -14.65 9.72
C ILE A 231 6.67 -14.50 11.24
N ASP A 232 7.60 -13.64 11.63
CA ASP A 232 7.87 -13.23 13.01
C ASP A 232 8.54 -11.85 13.05
N ASP A 233 8.57 -11.22 14.23
CA ASP A 233 9.16 -9.90 14.46
C ASP A 233 10.70 -9.92 14.54
N SER A 234 11.37 -10.94 14.02
CA SER A 234 12.83 -11.01 14.06
C SER A 234 13.47 -10.23 12.91
N ILE A 235 14.60 -9.59 13.19
CA ILE A 235 15.44 -8.97 12.16
C ILE A 235 15.83 -10.00 11.09
N LYS A 236 15.97 -11.28 11.48
CA LYS A 236 16.33 -12.35 10.55
C LYS A 236 15.22 -12.61 9.54
N SER A 237 13.96 -12.70 9.95
CA SER A 237 12.82 -12.88 9.03
C SER A 237 12.70 -11.71 8.05
N CYS A 238 12.90 -10.48 8.54
CA CYS A 238 12.97 -9.31 7.69
C CYS A 238 14.12 -9.38 6.65
N LEU A 239 15.35 -9.74 7.07
CA LEU A 239 16.50 -9.81 6.16
C LEU A 239 16.45 -10.99 5.20
N ASP A 240 15.81 -12.08 5.59
CA ASP A 240 15.65 -13.29 4.76
C ASP A 240 14.37 -13.21 3.89
N TRP A 241 13.66 -12.08 3.89
CA TRP A 241 12.43 -11.85 3.10
C TRP A 241 11.36 -12.92 3.35
N LYS A 242 11.20 -13.33 4.62
CA LYS A 242 10.21 -14.32 5.03
C LYS A 242 8.87 -13.65 5.27
N TYR A 243 8.15 -13.41 4.19
CA TYR A 243 6.84 -12.76 4.25
C TYR A 243 5.79 -13.64 4.92
N ASP A 244 4.87 -13.00 5.61
CA ASP A 244 3.67 -13.59 6.18
C ASP A 244 2.53 -13.60 5.14
N THR A 245 1.35 -14.05 5.52
CA THR A 245 0.17 -14.17 4.68
C THR A 245 -1.10 -13.89 5.46
N ILE A 246 -2.28 -14.11 4.87
CA ILE A 246 -3.56 -14.03 5.55
C ILE A 246 -3.77 -15.33 6.34
N HIS A 247 -4.09 -15.21 7.61
CA HIS A 247 -4.25 -16.33 8.52
C HIS A 247 -5.68 -16.89 8.50
N ASP A 248 -5.83 -18.16 8.89
CA ASP A 248 -7.10 -18.89 8.87
C ASP A 248 -8.20 -18.20 9.67
N ASP A 249 -7.90 -17.57 10.80
CA ASP A 249 -8.87 -16.86 11.61
C ASP A 249 -9.41 -15.60 10.91
N GLN A 250 -8.59 -14.93 10.09
CA GLN A 250 -9.01 -13.82 9.23
C GLN A 250 -9.95 -14.32 8.12
N VAL A 251 -9.64 -15.48 7.54
CA VAL A 251 -10.45 -16.13 6.49
C VAL A 251 -11.79 -16.59 7.05
N GLU A 252 -11.81 -17.21 8.23
CA GLU A 252 -13.02 -17.62 8.94
C GLU A 252 -13.91 -16.41 9.27
N TRP A 253 -13.33 -15.31 9.74
CA TRP A 253 -14.02 -14.05 9.96
C TRP A 253 -14.64 -13.52 8.66
N ALA A 254 -13.86 -13.41 7.59
CA ALA A 254 -14.33 -12.91 6.31
C ALA A 254 -15.49 -13.76 5.77
N LYS A 255 -15.39 -15.09 5.85
CA LYS A 255 -16.45 -16.01 5.49
C LYS A 255 -17.71 -15.77 6.30
N SER A 256 -17.60 -15.70 7.63
CA SER A 256 -18.74 -15.47 8.52
C SER A 256 -19.45 -14.16 8.19
N VAL A 257 -18.70 -13.08 7.97
CA VAL A 257 -19.25 -11.77 7.57
C VAL A 257 -20.05 -11.89 6.27
N ILE A 258 -19.50 -12.54 5.25
CA ILE A 258 -20.16 -12.66 3.94
C ILE A 258 -21.38 -13.59 4.00
N GLU A 259 -21.34 -14.67 4.76
CA GLU A 259 -22.49 -15.56 4.97
C GLU A 259 -23.63 -14.84 5.70
N ASP A 260 -23.34 -14.13 6.80
CA ASP A 260 -24.32 -13.37 7.58
C ASP A 260 -24.96 -12.24 6.75
N LEU A 261 -24.14 -11.49 6.00
CA LEU A 261 -24.62 -10.43 5.12
C LEU A 261 -25.46 -11.00 3.96
N SER A 262 -25.09 -12.15 3.41
CA SER A 262 -25.83 -12.82 2.34
C SER A 262 -27.18 -13.33 2.83
N GLU A 263 -27.27 -13.84 4.06
CA GLU A 263 -28.53 -14.24 4.68
C GLU A 263 -29.46 -13.03 4.87
N GLN A 264 -28.94 -11.92 5.41
CA GLN A 264 -29.68 -10.67 5.58
C GLN A 264 -30.16 -10.08 4.25
N ASN A 265 -29.30 -10.12 3.22
CA ASN A 265 -29.59 -9.60 1.88
C ASN A 265 -30.54 -10.52 1.07
N GLY A 266 -30.75 -11.76 1.52
CA GLY A 266 -31.59 -12.76 0.85
C GLY A 266 -30.99 -13.36 -0.43
N LYS A 267 -29.74 -13.01 -0.75
CA LYS A 267 -28.94 -13.56 -1.87
C LYS A 267 -27.45 -13.50 -1.55
N ALA A 268 -26.67 -14.36 -2.20
CA ALA A 268 -25.23 -14.34 -2.07
C ALA A 268 -24.63 -12.97 -2.46
N ILE A 269 -23.81 -12.41 -1.59
CA ILE A 269 -23.09 -11.17 -1.84
C ILE A 269 -21.73 -11.53 -2.42
N LYS A 270 -21.41 -10.90 -3.54
CA LYS A 270 -20.10 -11.05 -4.20
C LYS A 270 -19.07 -10.09 -3.58
N THR A 271 -17.81 -10.52 -3.58
CA THR A 271 -16.72 -9.84 -2.89
C THR A 271 -15.57 -9.48 -3.82
N ILE A 272 -14.94 -8.34 -3.53
CA ILE A 272 -13.62 -7.96 -4.04
C ILE A 272 -12.72 -7.77 -2.83
N CYS A 273 -11.54 -8.41 -2.84
CA CYS A 273 -10.58 -8.36 -1.74
C CYS A 273 -9.39 -7.48 -2.12
N PHE A 274 -8.88 -6.72 -1.15
CA PHE A 274 -7.66 -5.93 -1.22
C PHE A 274 -6.75 -6.29 -0.06
N PHE A 275 -5.51 -6.61 -0.35
CA PHE A 275 -4.45 -6.80 0.64
C PHE A 275 -3.09 -6.64 -0.04
N HIS A 276 -2.01 -6.54 0.73
CA HIS A 276 -0.73 -6.13 0.19
C HIS A 276 0.07 -7.27 -0.41
N ILE A 277 0.44 -8.29 0.40
CA ILE A 277 1.28 -9.40 -0.02
C ILE A 277 0.42 -10.44 -0.75
N PRO A 278 0.77 -10.82 -2.00
CA PRO A 278 -0.02 -11.75 -2.79
C PRO A 278 -0.04 -13.17 -2.20
N ILE A 279 -1.15 -13.85 -2.39
CA ILE A 279 -1.35 -15.25 -2.03
C ILE A 279 -0.79 -16.20 -3.09
N GLY A 280 -0.60 -17.46 -2.73
CA GLY A 280 0.02 -18.48 -3.57
C GLY A 280 -0.63 -18.73 -4.94
N GLU A 281 -1.92 -18.37 -5.08
CA GLU A 281 -2.67 -18.49 -6.34
C GLU A 281 -2.12 -17.59 -7.44
N PHE A 282 -1.53 -16.45 -7.12
CA PHE A 282 -0.84 -15.61 -8.11
C PHE A 282 0.31 -16.37 -8.76
N ALA A 283 1.16 -17.02 -7.95
CA ALA A 283 2.25 -17.85 -8.45
C ALA A 283 1.73 -19.08 -9.21
N THR A 284 0.64 -19.68 -8.76
CA THR A 284 0.03 -20.83 -9.44
C THR A 284 -0.52 -20.44 -10.81
N ALA A 285 -1.21 -19.31 -10.90
CA ALA A 285 -1.73 -18.79 -12.17
C ALA A 285 -0.60 -18.45 -13.15
N TYR A 286 0.48 -17.85 -12.66
CA TYR A 286 1.65 -17.57 -13.49
C TYR A 286 2.26 -18.86 -14.08
N ARG A 287 2.53 -19.85 -13.21
CA ARG A 287 3.13 -21.14 -13.64
C ARG A 287 2.22 -21.89 -14.63
N ASP A 288 0.90 -21.79 -14.48
CA ASP A 288 -0.05 -22.38 -15.44
C ASP A 288 0.06 -21.72 -16.82
N LEU A 289 0.20 -20.39 -16.88
CA LEU A 289 0.43 -19.67 -18.13
C LEU A 289 1.81 -19.97 -18.72
N GLU A 290 2.87 -19.91 -17.91
CA GLU A 290 4.24 -20.18 -18.35
C GLU A 290 4.38 -21.59 -18.94
N ALA A 291 3.79 -22.61 -18.29
CA ALA A 291 3.78 -23.99 -18.77
C ALA A 291 3.05 -24.18 -20.11
N ASN A 292 2.25 -23.18 -20.52
CA ASN A 292 1.47 -23.17 -21.74
C ASN A 292 1.89 -22.02 -22.69
N ASP A 293 3.15 -21.61 -22.63
CA ASP A 293 3.72 -20.54 -23.50
C ASP A 293 2.91 -19.23 -23.43
N PHE A 294 2.34 -18.90 -22.27
CA PHE A 294 1.45 -17.75 -21.98
C PHE A 294 0.15 -17.72 -22.81
N GLU A 295 -0.25 -18.86 -23.36
CA GLU A 295 -1.56 -19.02 -23.97
C GLU A 295 -2.61 -19.31 -22.88
N ASP A 296 -3.86 -18.89 -23.11
CA ASP A 296 -4.98 -19.17 -22.21
C ASP A 296 -5.16 -20.67 -21.98
N THR A 297 -5.33 -21.06 -20.73
CA THR A 297 -5.61 -22.44 -20.33
C THR A 297 -7.08 -22.64 -19.99
N ALA A 298 -7.45 -23.84 -19.54
CA ALA A 298 -8.80 -24.10 -19.05
C ALA A 298 -9.10 -23.36 -17.71
N THR A 299 -8.07 -23.05 -16.94
CA THR A 299 -8.15 -22.46 -15.59
C THR A 299 -7.67 -21.01 -15.54
N THR A 300 -6.77 -20.63 -16.42
CA THR A 300 -6.10 -19.32 -16.36
C THR A 300 -6.21 -18.62 -17.70
N ARG A 301 -6.63 -17.36 -17.68
CA ARG A 301 -6.64 -16.47 -18.81
C ARG A 301 -5.88 -15.18 -18.50
N TYR A 302 -4.90 -14.85 -19.33
CA TYR A 302 -4.21 -13.58 -19.23
C TYR A 302 -5.11 -12.43 -19.72
N ILE A 303 -5.20 -11.37 -18.90
CA ILE A 303 -6.02 -10.20 -19.24
C ILE A 303 -5.14 -9.04 -19.71
N GLY A 304 -4.01 -8.81 -19.04
CA GLY A 304 -3.08 -7.74 -19.42
C GLY A 304 -2.07 -7.41 -18.32
N GLY A 305 -1.27 -6.39 -18.57
CA GLY A 305 -0.24 -5.91 -17.66
C GLY A 305 1.14 -6.48 -17.99
N VAL A 306 2.02 -6.43 -17.03
CA VAL A 306 3.40 -6.93 -17.12
C VAL A 306 3.66 -7.85 -15.94
N TRP A 307 4.20 -9.02 -16.24
CA TRP A 307 4.84 -9.90 -15.27
C TRP A 307 6.34 -9.66 -15.36
N ASP A 308 6.95 -9.26 -14.27
CA ASP A 308 8.40 -9.25 -14.22
C ASP A 308 8.91 -10.62 -13.76
N GLU A 309 10.01 -11.04 -14.36
CA GLU A 309 10.62 -12.34 -14.11
C GLU A 309 11.92 -12.09 -13.37
N GLU A 310 12.00 -12.44 -12.09
CA GLU A 310 13.27 -12.49 -11.39
C GLU A 310 14.10 -13.68 -11.90
N ILE A 311 15.38 -13.43 -12.16
CA ILE A 311 16.35 -14.46 -12.51
C ILE A 311 17.17 -14.75 -11.26
N ASP A 312 17.11 -15.96 -10.75
CA ASP A 312 18.07 -16.41 -9.75
C ASP A 312 19.45 -16.59 -10.42
N GLU A 313 20.35 -15.65 -10.15
CA GLU A 313 21.70 -15.64 -10.75
C GLU A 313 22.55 -16.84 -10.32
N GLU A 314 22.31 -17.45 -9.15
CA GLU A 314 23.05 -18.61 -8.65
C GLU A 314 22.58 -19.91 -9.31
N MET A 315 21.31 -20.05 -9.61
CA MET A 315 20.76 -21.28 -10.21
C MET A 315 20.62 -21.18 -11.73
N GLY A 316 20.64 -19.96 -12.30
CA GLY A 316 20.45 -19.74 -13.73
C GLY A 316 19.04 -20.09 -14.22
N GLU A 317 18.12 -20.25 -13.29
CA GLU A 317 16.71 -20.53 -13.55
C GLU A 317 15.89 -19.28 -13.29
N ARG A 318 14.84 -19.07 -14.08
CA ARG A 318 13.85 -18.05 -13.84
C ARG A 318 13.00 -18.48 -12.66
N ILE A 319 13.09 -17.77 -11.55
CA ILE A 319 12.27 -17.99 -10.37
C ILE A 319 11.40 -16.76 -10.19
N TRP A 320 10.12 -16.92 -10.49
CA TRP A 320 9.16 -15.89 -10.15
C TRP A 320 8.48 -16.24 -8.83
N TYR A 321 8.68 -15.41 -7.84
CA TYR A 321 8.00 -15.53 -6.55
C TYR A 321 6.80 -14.58 -6.46
N GLY A 322 6.73 -13.55 -7.33
CA GLY A 322 5.65 -12.56 -7.38
C GLY A 322 5.35 -11.87 -6.05
N GLY A 323 6.37 -11.81 -5.17
CA GLY A 323 6.19 -11.33 -3.81
C GLY A 323 5.45 -12.29 -2.88
N CYS A 324 4.99 -13.47 -3.36
CA CYS A 324 4.42 -14.49 -2.48
C CYS A 324 5.45 -14.99 -1.47
N TYR A 325 4.97 -15.50 -0.33
CA TYR A 325 5.85 -16.20 0.59
C TYR A 325 6.53 -17.41 -0.09
N ARG A 326 7.77 -17.69 0.29
CA ARG A 326 8.52 -18.82 -0.29
C ARG A 326 8.01 -20.14 0.27
N THR A 327 7.67 -21.07 -0.61
CA THR A 327 7.03 -22.36 -0.30
C THR A 327 7.95 -23.42 0.29
N ASP A 328 9.25 -23.19 0.44
CA ASP A 328 10.20 -24.14 1.02
C ASP A 328 10.08 -24.28 2.55
N GLU A 329 9.38 -23.38 3.20
CA GLU A 329 8.89 -23.50 4.57
C GLU A 329 7.38 -23.15 4.54
N GLU A 330 6.51 -24.08 4.13
CA GLU A 330 5.07 -23.83 4.21
C GLU A 330 4.71 -23.51 5.66
N PRO A 331 4.13 -22.31 5.94
CA PRO A 331 3.53 -22.09 7.24
C PRO A 331 2.48 -23.18 7.46
N GLU A 332 2.38 -23.73 8.65
CA GLU A 332 1.39 -24.77 8.97
C GLU A 332 -0.07 -24.28 8.74
N ASP A 333 -0.27 -22.95 8.65
CA ASP A 333 -1.56 -22.29 8.45
C ASP A 333 -1.54 -21.54 7.11
N VAL A 334 -1.57 -22.26 6.00
CA VAL A 334 -1.60 -21.69 4.66
C VAL A 334 -2.96 -21.03 4.42
N ASP A 335 -2.90 -19.80 3.92
CA ASP A 335 -3.98 -19.05 3.37
C ASP A 335 -5.01 -19.90 2.60
N SER A 336 -6.16 -20.04 3.21
CA SER A 336 -7.31 -20.72 2.65
C SER A 336 -8.33 -19.74 2.02
N LEU A 337 -7.97 -18.48 1.80
CA LEU A 337 -8.88 -17.43 1.33
C LEU A 337 -9.52 -17.80 0.00
N PHE A 338 -8.70 -18.19 -0.98
CA PHE A 338 -9.18 -18.54 -2.31
C PHE A 338 -10.03 -19.81 -2.28
N GLU A 339 -9.62 -20.82 -1.50
CA GLU A 339 -10.39 -22.06 -1.34
C GLU A 339 -11.72 -21.83 -0.61
N THR A 340 -11.73 -20.93 0.38
CA THR A 340 -12.90 -20.67 1.23
C THR A 340 -13.91 -19.75 0.58
N LEU A 341 -13.50 -18.61 0.02
CA LEU A 341 -14.40 -17.63 -0.60
C LEU A 341 -14.57 -17.83 -2.10
N GLY A 342 -13.63 -18.52 -2.75
CA GLY A 342 -13.59 -18.72 -4.19
C GLY A 342 -14.51 -19.82 -4.71
N PRO A 343 -14.25 -20.31 -5.95
CA PRO A 343 -15.17 -21.20 -6.68
C PRO A 343 -15.47 -22.53 -6.00
N ASP A 344 -14.54 -23.07 -5.22
CA ASP A 344 -14.70 -24.35 -4.53
C ASP A 344 -15.29 -24.19 -3.12
N GLY A 345 -15.31 -22.98 -2.58
CA GLY A 345 -15.90 -22.64 -1.30
C GLY A 345 -17.32 -22.06 -1.42
N ILE A 346 -17.56 -20.93 -0.76
CA ILE A 346 -18.87 -20.25 -0.80
C ILE A 346 -19.13 -19.50 -2.12
N ASN A 347 -18.19 -19.48 -3.02
CA ASN A 347 -18.27 -18.90 -4.37
C ASN A 347 -18.74 -17.44 -4.40
N THR A 348 -18.18 -16.63 -3.54
CA THR A 348 -18.50 -15.19 -3.45
C THR A 348 -17.37 -14.31 -3.99
N LEU A 349 -16.15 -14.81 -4.05
CA LEU A 349 -14.97 -14.09 -4.49
C LEU A 349 -14.98 -13.85 -5.99
N GLU A 350 -14.86 -12.59 -6.41
CA GLU A 350 -14.79 -12.20 -7.81
C GLU A 350 -13.47 -11.56 -8.20
N GLY A 351 -12.77 -10.95 -7.24
CA GLY A 351 -11.48 -10.31 -7.49
C GLY A 351 -10.61 -10.22 -6.25
N ILE A 352 -9.30 -10.31 -6.46
CA ILE A 352 -8.25 -10.04 -5.48
C ILE A 352 -7.29 -9.05 -6.10
N PHE A 353 -7.00 -7.97 -5.40
CA PHE A 353 -6.06 -6.95 -5.81
C PHE A 353 -4.97 -6.76 -4.76
N VAL A 354 -3.72 -6.86 -5.20
CA VAL A 354 -2.52 -6.85 -4.35
C VAL A 354 -1.55 -5.74 -4.76
N GLY A 355 -0.53 -5.50 -3.94
CA GLY A 355 0.63 -4.65 -4.21
C GLY A 355 1.93 -5.44 -4.10
N HIS A 356 2.90 -4.89 -3.34
CA HIS A 356 4.13 -5.52 -2.89
C HIS A 356 5.20 -5.73 -3.97
N ASP A 357 4.85 -6.28 -5.11
CA ASP A 357 5.75 -6.43 -6.24
C ASP A 357 5.67 -5.20 -7.15
N HIS A 358 6.67 -4.32 -7.02
CA HIS A 358 6.65 -2.99 -7.63
C HIS A 358 6.76 -2.97 -9.15
N VAL A 359 7.21 -4.07 -9.72
CA VAL A 359 7.46 -4.19 -11.17
C VAL A 359 6.41 -5.03 -11.89
N ASN A 360 5.51 -5.67 -11.13
CA ASN A 360 4.36 -6.39 -11.67
C ASN A 360 3.09 -5.52 -11.64
N ASN A 361 2.34 -5.57 -12.73
CA ASN A 361 0.97 -5.07 -12.79
C ASN A 361 0.07 -5.99 -13.62
N ALA A 362 0.43 -7.27 -13.68
CA ALA A 362 -0.32 -8.27 -14.40
C ALA A 362 -1.71 -8.49 -13.80
N VAL A 363 -2.67 -8.77 -14.70
CA VAL A 363 -4.02 -9.18 -14.34
C VAL A 363 -4.36 -10.47 -15.06
N VAL A 364 -4.83 -11.44 -14.31
CA VAL A 364 -5.29 -12.72 -14.85
C VAL A 364 -6.68 -13.06 -14.32
N ASN A 365 -7.42 -13.85 -15.08
CA ASN A 365 -8.59 -14.55 -14.56
C ASN A 365 -8.15 -15.98 -14.24
N TYR A 366 -8.09 -16.31 -12.97
CA TYR A 366 -7.79 -17.66 -12.49
C TYR A 366 -9.04 -18.30 -11.93
N ARG A 367 -9.51 -19.38 -12.57
CA ARG A 367 -10.70 -20.14 -12.16
C ARG A 367 -11.96 -19.28 -11.96
N GLY A 368 -12.08 -18.20 -12.73
CA GLY A 368 -13.21 -17.27 -12.66
C GLY A 368 -13.03 -16.07 -11.73
N VAL A 369 -11.96 -16.03 -10.94
CA VAL A 369 -11.58 -14.90 -10.06
C VAL A 369 -10.52 -14.05 -10.75
N ILE A 370 -10.67 -12.73 -10.69
CA ILE A 370 -9.66 -11.79 -11.17
C ILE A 370 -8.55 -11.67 -10.12
N LEU A 371 -7.31 -11.97 -10.50
CA LEU A 371 -6.12 -11.72 -9.71
C LEU A 371 -5.35 -10.57 -10.36
N GLY A 372 -5.17 -9.47 -9.65
CA GLY A 372 -4.55 -8.26 -10.18
C GLY A 372 -3.47 -7.69 -9.28
N TYR A 373 -2.25 -7.50 -9.83
CA TYR A 373 -1.28 -6.63 -9.21
C TYR A 373 -1.61 -5.18 -9.52
N GLY A 374 -1.59 -4.32 -8.52
CA GLY A 374 -1.72 -2.89 -8.70
C GLY A 374 -0.40 -2.24 -9.10
N ASN A 375 -0.49 -1.11 -9.82
CA ASN A 375 0.70 -0.31 -10.09
C ASN A 375 1.26 0.27 -8.80
N ALA A 376 2.57 0.15 -8.58
CA ALA A 376 3.24 0.89 -7.53
C ALA A 376 3.29 2.40 -7.82
N VAL A 377 3.35 3.23 -6.78
CA VAL A 377 3.52 4.70 -6.92
C VAL A 377 4.91 5.14 -6.46
N ASP A 378 5.68 4.23 -5.92
CA ASP A 378 6.94 4.45 -5.24
C ASP A 378 7.98 5.25 -6.03
N ASN A 379 8.58 6.24 -5.37
CA ASN A 379 9.75 6.97 -5.85
C ASN A 379 10.93 6.88 -4.87
N LEU A 380 10.81 6.09 -3.79
CA LEU A 380 11.76 6.08 -2.70
C LEU A 380 12.53 4.77 -2.57
N ALA A 381 11.83 3.64 -2.49
CA ALA A 381 12.45 2.33 -2.35
C ALA A 381 12.97 1.80 -3.69
N TYR A 382 12.18 1.93 -4.76
CA TYR A 382 12.52 1.49 -6.10
C TYR A 382 12.48 2.68 -7.08
N GLU A 383 13.65 3.28 -7.34
CA GLU A 383 13.75 4.39 -8.30
C GLU A 383 13.53 3.94 -9.76
N ASP A 384 13.89 2.69 -10.03
CA ASP A 384 14.00 2.13 -11.40
C ASP A 384 12.67 1.64 -11.99
N ILE A 385 11.55 1.69 -11.24
CA ILE A 385 10.21 1.37 -11.78
C ILE A 385 9.93 2.18 -13.07
N ALA A 386 10.42 3.41 -13.16
CA ALA A 386 10.29 4.23 -14.35
C ALA A 386 11.10 3.71 -15.55
N GLU A 387 12.18 2.96 -15.32
CA GLU A 387 13.01 2.34 -16.36
C GLU A 387 12.42 1.02 -16.82
N SER A 388 11.82 0.25 -15.89
CA SER A 388 11.20 -1.05 -16.15
C SER A 388 9.82 -0.96 -16.81
N GLY A 389 9.33 0.18 -17.09
CA GLY A 389 8.09 0.28 -17.77
C GLY A 389 7.01 1.09 -17.09
N LEU A 390 7.05 2.45 -16.95
CA LEU A 390 5.93 3.35 -16.57
C LEU A 390 4.81 2.66 -15.77
N GLN A 391 5.18 1.88 -14.79
CA GLN A 391 4.20 1.13 -14.03
C GLN A 391 3.65 1.95 -12.86
N ARG A 392 4.13 3.20 -12.70
CA ARG A 392 3.55 4.09 -11.69
C ARG A 392 2.13 4.49 -12.07
N GLY A 393 1.21 4.24 -11.15
CA GLY A 393 -0.18 4.50 -11.44
C GLY A 393 -1.14 3.98 -10.38
N CYS A 394 -2.33 3.62 -10.82
CA CYS A 394 -3.38 3.09 -9.98
C CYS A 394 -4.23 2.07 -10.74
N ILE A 395 -5.05 1.31 -9.99
CA ILE A 395 -6.20 0.61 -10.58
C ILE A 395 -7.45 1.43 -10.26
N VAL A 396 -8.31 1.59 -11.26
CA VAL A 396 -9.66 2.14 -11.10
C VAL A 396 -10.67 1.02 -11.29
N ILE A 397 -11.51 0.81 -10.30
CA ILE A 397 -12.59 -0.18 -10.30
C ILE A 397 -13.90 0.58 -10.25
N ASN A 398 -14.79 0.34 -11.21
CA ASN A 398 -16.15 0.86 -11.22
C ASN A 398 -17.11 -0.28 -10.90
N VAL A 399 -17.93 -0.11 -9.88
CA VAL A 399 -18.93 -1.08 -9.44
C VAL A 399 -20.30 -0.48 -9.68
N SER A 400 -21.09 -1.11 -10.55
CA SER A 400 -22.43 -0.66 -10.87
C SER A 400 -23.46 -1.11 -9.81
N SER A 401 -24.63 -0.46 -9.81
CA SER A 401 -25.69 -0.72 -8.82
C SER A 401 -26.27 -2.14 -8.85
N ASP A 402 -26.05 -2.90 -9.92
CA ASP A 402 -26.40 -4.33 -10.00
C ASP A 402 -25.29 -5.25 -9.47
N GLY A 403 -24.14 -4.69 -9.04
CA GLY A 403 -22.97 -5.39 -8.55
C GLY A 403 -22.02 -5.87 -9.65
N SER A 404 -22.30 -5.64 -10.92
CA SER A 404 -21.31 -5.84 -11.98
C SER A 404 -20.17 -4.82 -11.84
N TRP A 405 -18.97 -5.17 -12.30
CA TRP A 405 -17.82 -4.31 -12.13
C TRP A 405 -16.80 -4.44 -13.25
N THR A 406 -16.01 -3.42 -13.40
CA THR A 406 -14.87 -3.35 -14.33
C THR A 406 -13.65 -2.82 -13.60
N GLN A 407 -12.47 -3.16 -14.10
CA GLN A 407 -11.21 -2.63 -13.61
C GLN A 407 -10.34 -2.17 -14.78
N VAL A 408 -9.52 -1.15 -14.52
CA VAL A 408 -8.54 -0.64 -15.48
C VAL A 408 -7.31 -0.13 -14.75
N HIS A 409 -6.12 -0.55 -15.22
CA HIS A 409 -4.87 0.07 -14.84
C HIS A 409 -4.72 1.42 -15.54
N LYS A 410 -4.32 2.42 -14.78
CA LYS A 410 -4.05 3.75 -15.29
C LYS A 410 -2.67 4.21 -14.88
N ASN A 411 -1.94 4.70 -15.83
CA ASN A 411 -0.58 5.20 -15.64
C ASN A 411 -0.60 6.70 -15.30
N VAL A 412 0.17 7.10 -14.32
CA VAL A 412 0.20 8.48 -13.84
C VAL A 412 0.68 9.47 -14.90
N TYR A 413 1.55 9.06 -15.80
CA TYR A 413 2.14 9.92 -16.83
C TYR A 413 1.28 9.99 -18.10
N THR A 414 0.90 8.84 -18.62
CA THR A 414 0.18 8.75 -19.91
C THR A 414 -1.31 9.04 -19.78
N ASP A 415 -1.96 8.54 -18.73
CA ASP A 415 -3.41 8.70 -18.55
C ASP A 415 -3.75 10.01 -17.82
N TYR A 416 -2.92 10.36 -16.83
CA TYR A 416 -3.16 11.57 -16.03
C TYR A 416 -2.28 12.76 -16.42
N GLY A 417 -1.24 12.54 -17.25
CA GLY A 417 -0.37 13.60 -17.77
C GLY A 417 0.38 14.32 -16.65
N ALA A 418 0.85 13.58 -15.64
CA ALA A 418 1.76 14.13 -14.67
C ALA A 418 3.02 14.65 -15.40
N ASP A 419 3.52 15.81 -14.95
CA ASP A 419 4.67 16.47 -15.58
C ASP A 419 5.96 15.69 -15.34
N THR A 420 6.33 14.87 -16.33
CA THR A 420 7.56 14.07 -16.27
C THR A 420 8.82 14.91 -16.37
N ASP A 421 8.76 16.07 -17.02
CA ASP A 421 9.95 16.93 -17.23
C ASP A 421 10.48 17.55 -15.95
N LYS A 422 9.62 17.67 -14.92
CA LYS A 422 10.03 18.16 -13.61
C LYS A 422 10.85 17.15 -12.81
N PHE A 423 10.61 15.85 -13.03
CA PHE A 423 11.08 14.83 -12.11
C PHE A 423 11.87 13.70 -12.76
N ILE A 424 11.56 13.30 -13.98
CA ILE A 424 12.15 12.14 -14.65
C ILE A 424 12.22 12.40 -16.15
N LYS A 425 13.40 12.21 -16.76
CA LYS A 425 13.48 11.99 -18.20
C LYS A 425 13.02 10.55 -18.47
N VAL A 426 11.75 10.38 -18.71
CA VAL A 426 11.21 9.10 -19.16
C VAL A 426 11.38 9.03 -20.66
N ASN A 427 12.16 8.08 -21.13
CA ASN A 427 12.27 7.82 -22.56
C ASN A 427 11.12 6.90 -22.97
N LEU A 428 9.98 7.49 -23.33
CA LEU A 428 8.76 6.78 -23.72
C LEU A 428 8.93 5.90 -24.97
N ASP A 429 10.04 6.07 -25.71
CA ASP A 429 10.33 5.33 -26.94
C ASP A 429 11.08 3.99 -26.70
N GLU A 430 11.60 3.75 -25.48
CA GLU A 430 12.37 2.53 -25.14
C GLU A 430 11.53 1.43 -24.49
N TRP A 431 10.23 1.55 -24.54
CA TRP A 431 9.24 0.68 -23.91
C TRP A 431 8.95 -0.55 -24.75
N TYR A 432 9.83 -1.48 -24.77
CA TYR A 432 9.61 -2.77 -25.39
C TYR A 432 10.17 -3.88 -24.51
N TYR A 433 9.27 -4.62 -23.85
CA TYR A 433 9.60 -5.97 -23.42
C TYR A 433 9.66 -6.86 -24.65
N PRO A 434 10.81 -7.45 -24.97
CA PRO A 434 10.89 -8.39 -26.09
C PRO A 434 10.17 -9.68 -25.69
N GLY A 435 8.96 -9.86 -26.15
CA GLY A 435 8.28 -11.14 -26.07
C GLY A 435 6.76 -11.15 -25.84
N ILE A 436 6.15 -10.06 -25.41
CA ILE A 436 4.70 -10.02 -25.24
C ILE A 436 4.13 -8.93 -26.15
N GLU A 437 3.46 -9.34 -27.24
CA GLU A 437 2.63 -8.43 -28.03
C GLU A 437 1.36 -8.14 -27.21
N VAL A 438 1.27 -6.92 -26.68
CA VAL A 438 0.00 -6.43 -26.12
C VAL A 438 -1.04 -6.43 -27.22
N PRO A 439 -2.19 -7.11 -27.07
CA PRO A 439 -3.26 -7.05 -28.05
C PRO A 439 -3.68 -5.59 -28.23
N LYS A 440 -3.53 -5.07 -29.43
CA LYS A 440 -4.10 -3.76 -29.80
C LYS A 440 -5.61 -3.94 -29.90
N ASN A 441 -6.35 -3.29 -28.99
CA ASN A 441 -7.80 -3.15 -29.11
C ASN A 441 -8.20 -2.45 -30.40
#